data_3ce0173d9d918575ae0589ead3c566e5
#
_entry.id   3ce0173d9d918575ae0589ead3c566e5
#
_cell.length_a   1.000
_cell.length_b   1.000
_cell.length_c   1.000
_cell.angle_alpha   90.00
_cell.angle_beta   90.00
_cell.angle_gamma   90.00
#
_symmetry.space_group_name_H-M   'P 1'
#
loop_
_entity.id
_entity.type
_entity.pdbx_description
1 polymer ?
#
loop_
_entity_poly.entity_id
_entity_poly.type
_entity_poly.pdbx_seq_one_letter_code
_entity_poly.pdbx_strand_id
1 'polypeptide(L)'
;MIVHVDLDAFFASVEVLLDPSLAGRPVIVGGTGARGVVAACTYEARAFGVHSAMPSARARRLCPQAVFLPGRYDRYAEYSTRFHEVLHAYTPKVEGIALDEAFLDVEGALRRGRSVAELGRALRRDVHAELGLDASVGAAATKFLAKLASEAAKPTADRAGTRPGAGVVVIEPGTELAFLHPLPVRSLWGVGPATHRRLERFGVRTVGELAAVPEASLVAALGPSLGHHLHELAWARDARTVAAEREIKSVSHEETYARDLRDPAELATEAVRLSDGVASRLRRAGLAGRTVTIKVRFGDFTTVTRSRTLGEAVDTAPVIARTATALLGAIDVTVGVRLLGVGVSKLTEGAAHQLSLLADGPDRAGRTDPRPGPAVGRPSGPGPSGPGPTPASGGRTAANSVSAPAPAAAWGAATEAVDRIRERFGDRAVGPAVLAGAGGLRVKRRGDSPWGPAAPVETAAAGDPGEASGRAKTAVESAERVVDTPGSCEDGDP
;
A
#
# COMPACT_ATOMS: atom_id res chain seq x y z
N MET A 1 19.50 11.86 20.09
CA MET A 1 18.18 11.65 20.76
C MET A 1 17.11 11.62 19.68
N ILE A 2 16.30 10.58 19.67
CA ILE A 2 15.22 10.37 18.69
C ILE A 2 13.88 10.59 19.36
N VAL A 3 12.99 11.31 18.69
CA VAL A 3 11.59 11.51 19.09
C VAL A 3 10.70 10.77 18.11
N HIS A 4 9.68 10.09 18.61
CA HIS A 4 8.58 9.53 17.84
C HIS A 4 7.30 10.28 18.19
N VAL A 5 6.56 10.71 17.18
CA VAL A 5 5.27 11.40 17.32
C VAL A 5 4.21 10.59 16.60
N ASP A 6 3.04 10.46 17.22
CA ASP A 6 1.92 9.67 16.70
C ASP A 6 0.61 10.41 17.03
N LEU A 7 -0.20 10.73 16.02
CA LEU A 7 -1.50 11.38 16.21
C LEU A 7 -2.51 10.39 16.80
N ASP A 8 -3.13 10.76 17.92
CA ASP A 8 -4.04 9.90 18.66
C ASP A 8 -5.32 9.59 17.88
N ALA A 9 -5.57 8.31 17.59
CA ALA A 9 -6.74 7.80 16.88
C ALA A 9 -7.02 8.55 15.54
N PHE A 10 -5.99 8.90 14.80
CA PHE A 10 -5.91 9.90 13.74
C PHE A 10 -7.18 10.03 12.88
N PHE A 11 -7.56 9.03 12.07
CA PHE A 11 -8.71 9.16 11.17
C PHE A 11 -10.02 9.42 11.93
N ALA A 12 -10.19 8.75 13.07
CA ALA A 12 -11.39 8.95 13.87
C ALA A 12 -11.41 10.34 14.54
N SER A 13 -10.26 10.84 14.96
CA SER A 13 -10.11 12.18 15.52
C SER A 13 -10.38 13.26 14.48
N VAL A 14 -9.93 13.10 13.23
CA VAL A 14 -10.29 13.98 12.12
C VAL A 14 -11.79 13.99 11.86
N GLU A 15 -12.46 12.82 11.90
CA GLU A 15 -13.92 12.75 11.73
C GLU A 15 -14.66 13.49 12.84
N VAL A 16 -14.21 13.35 14.09
CA VAL A 16 -14.78 14.08 15.25
C VAL A 16 -14.55 15.59 15.12
N LEU A 17 -13.37 16.02 14.64
CA LEU A 17 -13.08 17.42 14.41
C LEU A 17 -13.97 18.03 13.32
N LEU A 18 -14.26 17.27 12.26
CA LEU A 18 -15.11 17.71 11.15
C LEU A 18 -16.61 17.63 11.47
N ASP A 19 -17.00 16.82 12.44
CA ASP A 19 -18.37 16.70 12.96
C ASP A 19 -18.34 16.59 14.49
N PRO A 20 -18.41 17.72 15.21
CA PRO A 20 -18.38 17.75 16.68
C PRO A 20 -19.50 16.99 17.37
N SER A 21 -20.59 16.62 16.67
CA SER A 21 -21.66 15.78 17.22
C SER A 21 -21.20 14.35 17.54
N LEU A 22 -20.03 13.96 17.02
CA LEU A 22 -19.38 12.68 17.27
C LEU A 22 -18.51 12.67 18.54
N ALA A 23 -18.27 13.82 19.16
CA ALA A 23 -17.42 13.93 20.35
C ALA A 23 -17.95 13.06 21.49
N GLY A 24 -17.06 12.30 22.13
CA GLY A 24 -17.39 11.37 23.22
C GLY A 24 -18.17 10.12 22.82
N ARG A 25 -18.43 9.93 21.53
CA ARG A 25 -19.10 8.74 21.00
C ARG A 25 -18.08 7.72 20.47
N PRO A 26 -18.38 6.41 20.55
CA PRO A 26 -17.60 5.42 19.86
C PRO A 26 -17.77 5.60 18.33
N VAL A 27 -16.69 6.00 17.65
CA VAL A 27 -16.63 6.18 16.20
C VAL A 27 -15.63 5.20 15.61
N ILE A 28 -16.01 4.57 14.52
CA ILE A 28 -15.21 3.59 13.80
C ILE A 28 -15.13 4.01 12.33
N VAL A 29 -13.93 4.30 11.86
CA VAL A 29 -13.67 4.64 10.47
C VAL A 29 -13.14 3.41 9.73
N GLY A 30 -13.68 3.13 8.56
CA GLY A 30 -13.20 2.02 7.73
C GLY A 30 -14.23 1.48 6.76
N GLY A 31 -14.01 0.27 6.28
CA GLY A 31 -14.93 -0.39 5.37
C GLY A 31 -16.25 -0.74 6.07
N THR A 32 -17.37 -0.25 5.52
CA THR A 32 -18.71 -0.42 6.12
C THR A 32 -19.40 -1.72 5.70
N GLY A 33 -18.89 -2.42 4.70
CA GLY A 33 -19.49 -3.65 4.16
C GLY A 33 -19.06 -4.94 4.86
N ALA A 34 -19.54 -6.08 4.36
CA ALA A 34 -19.36 -7.41 4.96
C ALA A 34 -17.88 -7.83 5.11
N ARG A 35 -17.00 -7.37 4.21
CA ARG A 35 -15.55 -7.62 4.24
C ARG A 35 -14.76 -6.38 4.67
N GLY A 36 -15.45 -5.39 5.23
CA GLY A 36 -14.83 -4.16 5.71
C GLY A 36 -13.90 -4.43 6.89
N VAL A 37 -12.89 -3.56 7.02
CA VAL A 37 -11.89 -3.59 8.09
C VAL A 37 -11.88 -2.21 8.76
N VAL A 38 -11.70 -2.20 10.07
CA VAL A 38 -11.50 -0.98 10.85
C VAL A 38 -10.16 -0.36 10.46
N ALA A 39 -10.16 0.87 9.93
CA ALA A 39 -8.95 1.64 9.68
C ALA A 39 -8.47 2.35 10.96
N ALA A 40 -9.39 3.07 11.64
CA ALA A 40 -9.13 3.71 12.92
C ALA A 40 -10.41 3.72 13.77
N CYS A 41 -10.26 3.92 15.07
CA CYS A 41 -11.40 4.07 15.97
C CYS A 41 -11.04 4.94 17.17
N THR A 42 -12.03 5.67 17.71
CA THR A 42 -11.87 6.48 18.91
C THR A 42 -11.59 5.63 20.16
N TYR A 43 -11.08 6.25 21.21
CA TYR A 43 -10.81 5.55 22.48
C TYR A 43 -12.10 5.01 23.12
N GLU A 44 -13.22 5.66 22.92
CA GLU A 44 -14.55 5.16 23.33
C GLU A 44 -14.89 3.83 22.67
N ALA A 45 -14.54 3.65 21.38
CA ALA A 45 -14.71 2.37 20.70
C ALA A 45 -13.67 1.34 21.16
N ARG A 46 -12.43 1.76 21.44
CA ARG A 46 -11.37 0.88 22.00
C ARG A 46 -11.74 0.31 23.37
N ALA A 47 -12.53 1.04 24.17
CA ALA A 47 -13.06 0.57 25.45
C ALA A 47 -13.91 -0.73 25.34
N PHE A 48 -14.45 -1.00 24.16
CA PHE A 48 -15.19 -2.23 23.82
C PHE A 48 -14.30 -3.29 23.15
N GLY A 49 -12.99 -3.07 23.09
CA GLY A 49 -12.04 -3.98 22.47
C GLY A 49 -11.94 -3.85 20.95
N VAL A 50 -12.51 -2.77 20.37
CA VAL A 50 -12.33 -2.49 18.93
C VAL A 50 -10.94 -1.92 18.68
N HIS A 51 -10.28 -2.35 17.60
CA HIS A 51 -8.95 -1.90 17.21
C HIS A 51 -8.77 -1.87 15.68
N SER A 52 -7.77 -1.17 15.19
CA SER A 52 -7.39 -1.15 13.76
C SER A 52 -7.11 -2.58 13.26
N ALA A 53 -7.38 -2.82 11.98
CA ALA A 53 -7.30 -4.10 11.29
C ALA A 53 -8.38 -5.14 11.72
N MET A 54 -9.24 -4.85 12.71
CA MET A 54 -10.36 -5.73 13.07
C MET A 54 -11.41 -5.79 11.94
N PRO A 55 -11.98 -6.97 11.60
CA PRO A 55 -13.13 -7.04 10.70
C PRO A 55 -14.30 -6.19 11.21
N SER A 56 -14.88 -5.34 10.34
CA SER A 56 -15.97 -4.43 10.70
C SER A 56 -17.19 -5.17 11.26
N ALA A 57 -17.47 -6.39 10.79
CA ALA A 57 -18.52 -7.25 11.32
C ALA A 57 -18.27 -7.65 12.79
N ARG A 58 -17.00 -7.89 13.18
CA ARG A 58 -16.63 -8.15 14.58
C ARG A 58 -16.76 -6.88 15.42
N ALA A 59 -16.26 -5.76 14.89
CA ALA A 59 -16.38 -4.46 15.58
C ALA A 59 -17.83 -4.08 15.87
N ARG A 60 -18.78 -4.35 14.94
CA ARG A 60 -20.23 -4.14 15.16
C ARG A 60 -20.78 -5.00 16.28
N ARG A 61 -20.31 -6.24 16.43
CA ARG A 61 -20.74 -7.10 17.54
C ARG A 61 -20.20 -6.63 18.88
N LEU A 62 -18.97 -6.12 18.92
CA LEU A 62 -18.33 -5.64 20.15
C LEU A 62 -18.89 -4.29 20.62
N CYS A 63 -19.21 -3.39 19.68
CA CYS A 63 -19.69 -2.04 19.94
C CYS A 63 -20.87 -1.70 19.01
N PRO A 64 -22.10 -2.25 19.28
CA PRO A 64 -23.26 -2.04 18.40
C PRO A 64 -23.70 -0.58 18.29
N GLN A 65 -23.43 0.22 19.34
CA GLN A 65 -23.76 1.66 19.39
C GLN A 65 -22.76 2.55 18.64
N ALA A 66 -21.67 2.01 18.09
CA ALA A 66 -20.67 2.79 17.40
C ALA A 66 -21.20 3.37 16.08
N VAL A 67 -20.78 4.59 15.79
CA VAL A 67 -20.98 5.23 14.49
C VAL A 67 -19.92 4.71 13.52
N PHE A 68 -20.34 4.07 12.43
CA PHE A 68 -19.46 3.58 11.39
C PHE A 68 -19.41 4.56 10.22
N LEU A 69 -18.23 5.06 9.91
CA LEU A 69 -17.98 6.04 8.86
C LEU A 69 -17.07 5.45 7.76
N PRO A 70 -17.35 5.73 6.48
CA PRO A 70 -16.37 5.48 5.43
C PRO A 70 -15.18 6.44 5.60
N GLY A 71 -13.97 6.01 5.19
CA GLY A 71 -12.80 6.86 5.29
C GLY A 71 -12.81 8.00 4.26
N ARG A 72 -12.49 9.22 4.71
CA ARG A 72 -12.29 10.42 3.87
C ARG A 72 -10.80 10.64 3.65
N TYR A 73 -10.15 9.76 2.88
CA TYR A 73 -8.69 9.69 2.78
C TYR A 73 -8.03 10.97 2.22
N ASP A 74 -8.73 11.74 1.37
CA ASP A 74 -8.23 13.03 0.88
C ASP A 74 -8.07 14.02 2.04
N ARG A 75 -9.04 14.04 2.98
CA ARG A 75 -8.94 14.86 4.20
C ARG A 75 -7.81 14.40 5.10
N TYR A 76 -7.67 13.09 5.27
CA TYR A 76 -6.57 12.56 6.12
C TYR A 76 -5.20 12.90 5.52
N ALA A 77 -5.05 12.87 4.19
CA ALA A 77 -3.82 13.29 3.53
C ALA A 77 -3.52 14.79 3.74
N GLU A 78 -4.54 15.65 3.71
CA GLU A 78 -4.42 17.07 4.00
C GLU A 78 -3.89 17.33 5.44
N TYR A 79 -4.53 16.69 6.43
CA TYR A 79 -4.08 16.76 7.83
C TYR A 79 -2.68 16.18 8.02
N SER A 80 -2.36 15.08 7.34
CA SER A 80 -1.02 14.49 7.36
C SER A 80 0.04 15.44 6.82
N THR A 81 -0.23 16.14 5.72
CA THR A 81 0.70 17.13 5.16
C THR A 81 1.00 18.23 6.16
N ARG A 82 -0.02 18.83 6.75
CA ARG A 82 0.14 19.88 7.78
C ARG A 82 0.86 19.36 9.03
N PHE A 83 0.57 18.11 9.43
CA PHE A 83 1.31 17.45 10.52
C PHE A 83 2.81 17.37 10.23
N HIS A 84 3.20 16.92 9.06
CA HIS A 84 4.62 16.85 8.69
C HIS A 84 5.27 18.24 8.57
N GLU A 85 4.54 19.26 8.14
CA GLU A 85 5.02 20.65 8.13
C GLU A 85 5.35 21.13 9.55
N VAL A 86 4.50 20.85 10.53
CA VAL A 86 4.79 21.14 11.96
C VAL A 86 6.07 20.42 12.41
N LEU A 87 6.25 19.14 12.07
CA LEU A 87 7.43 18.38 12.46
C LEU A 87 8.71 18.94 11.83
N HIS A 88 8.66 19.35 10.58
CA HIS A 88 9.81 19.95 9.87
C HIS A 88 10.25 21.32 10.45
N ALA A 89 9.39 22.02 11.16
CA ALA A 89 9.77 23.25 11.89
C ALA A 89 10.75 22.97 13.06
N TYR A 90 10.78 21.74 13.56
CA TYR A 90 11.67 21.33 14.66
C TYR A 90 13.03 20.81 14.21
N THR A 91 13.07 20.08 13.10
CA THR A 91 14.28 19.49 12.54
C THR A 91 14.08 19.15 11.05
N PRO A 92 15.13 19.27 10.21
CA PRO A 92 15.06 18.77 8.84
C PRO A 92 15.10 17.22 8.75
N LYS A 93 15.51 16.53 9.84
CA LYS A 93 15.62 15.07 9.88
C LYS A 93 14.31 14.46 10.42
N VAL A 94 13.30 14.41 9.55
CA VAL A 94 12.00 13.77 9.80
C VAL A 94 11.85 12.56 8.92
N GLU A 95 11.58 11.41 9.50
CA GLU A 95 11.24 10.17 8.78
C GLU A 95 9.77 9.85 9.02
N GLY A 96 8.92 10.14 8.03
CA GLY A 96 7.52 9.72 8.03
C GLY A 96 7.42 8.20 7.84
N ILE A 97 6.69 7.52 8.72
CA ILE A 97 6.46 6.06 8.63
C ILE A 97 5.01 5.72 8.34
N ALA A 98 4.10 6.65 8.64
CA ALA A 98 2.68 6.59 8.30
C ALA A 98 2.15 8.00 8.02
N LEU A 99 0.84 8.13 7.77
CA LEU A 99 0.18 9.42 7.63
C LEU A 99 0.18 10.23 8.94
N ASP A 100 0.23 9.53 10.07
CA ASP A 100 0.00 10.02 11.41
C ASP A 100 1.20 9.84 12.35
N GLU A 101 2.29 9.26 11.87
CA GLU A 101 3.44 9.01 12.72
C GLU A 101 4.79 9.26 12.01
N ALA A 102 5.75 9.80 12.77
CA ALA A 102 7.10 10.04 12.27
C ALA A 102 8.15 9.97 13.38
N PHE A 103 9.39 9.69 12.96
CA PHE A 103 10.58 9.86 13.77
C PHE A 103 11.28 11.17 13.45
N LEU A 104 11.82 11.82 14.48
CA LEU A 104 12.61 13.04 14.40
C LEU A 104 13.98 12.83 15.07
N ASP A 105 15.07 13.19 14.41
CA ASP A 105 16.35 13.36 15.08
C ASP A 105 16.44 14.81 15.58
N VAL A 106 16.33 14.97 16.90
CA VAL A 106 16.25 16.29 17.55
C VAL A 106 17.55 16.72 18.21
N GLU A 107 18.66 16.02 17.98
CA GLU A 107 19.96 16.35 18.60
C GLU A 107 20.36 17.81 18.38
N GLY A 108 20.18 18.32 17.16
CA GLY A 108 20.46 19.72 16.82
C GLY A 108 19.54 20.73 17.50
N ALA A 109 18.26 20.37 17.75
CA ALA A 109 17.30 21.22 18.45
C ALA A 109 17.58 21.31 19.96
N LEU A 110 18.11 20.24 20.57
CA LEU A 110 18.45 20.19 22.00
C LEU A 110 19.67 21.02 22.36
N ARG A 111 20.59 21.27 21.41
CA ARG A 111 21.77 22.15 21.64
C ARG A 111 21.41 23.58 22.01
N ARG A 112 20.14 23.95 21.89
CA ARG A 112 19.62 25.29 22.31
C ARG A 112 19.16 25.34 23.77
N GLY A 113 19.52 24.34 24.60
CA GLY A 113 19.30 24.33 26.06
C GLY A 113 17.88 23.86 26.48
N ARG A 114 17.06 23.37 25.58
CA ARG A 114 15.78 22.74 25.92
C ARG A 114 15.99 21.28 26.31
N SER A 115 15.27 20.80 27.31
CA SER A 115 15.16 19.37 27.57
C SER A 115 14.28 18.72 26.50
N VAL A 116 14.51 17.41 26.24
CA VAL A 116 13.71 16.66 25.27
C VAL A 116 12.23 16.58 25.68
N ALA A 117 11.94 16.55 26.97
CA ALA A 117 10.57 16.58 27.50
C ALA A 117 9.87 17.92 27.21
N GLU A 118 10.57 19.06 27.32
CA GLU A 118 10.02 20.36 26.93
C GLU A 118 9.79 20.47 25.45
N LEU A 119 10.69 19.93 24.63
CA LEU A 119 10.53 19.84 23.19
C LEU A 119 9.28 19.00 22.84
N GLY A 120 9.11 17.83 23.43
CA GLY A 120 7.93 16.98 23.21
C GLY A 120 6.62 17.67 23.59
N ARG A 121 6.60 18.39 24.72
CA ARG A 121 5.42 19.17 25.13
C ARG A 121 5.15 20.35 24.18
N ALA A 122 6.18 21.02 23.69
CA ALA A 122 6.04 22.09 22.69
C ALA A 122 5.45 21.55 21.40
N LEU A 123 6.01 20.44 20.89
CA LEU A 123 5.55 19.79 19.67
C LEU A 123 4.07 19.38 19.76
N ARG A 124 3.63 18.79 20.88
CA ARG A 124 2.20 18.47 21.11
C ARG A 124 1.31 19.71 21.07
N ARG A 125 1.74 20.81 21.71
CA ARG A 125 0.99 22.08 21.67
C ARG A 125 0.87 22.63 20.25
N ASP A 126 1.96 22.60 19.48
CA ASP A 126 1.98 23.15 18.12
C ASP A 126 1.15 22.27 17.16
N VAL A 127 1.20 20.95 17.30
CA VAL A 127 0.32 20.02 16.57
C VAL A 127 -1.14 20.31 16.90
N HIS A 128 -1.48 20.48 18.18
CA HIS A 128 -2.85 20.78 18.60
C HIS A 128 -3.31 22.16 18.09
N ALA A 129 -2.46 23.17 18.19
CA ALA A 129 -2.79 24.53 17.73
C ALA A 129 -3.01 24.59 16.21
N GLU A 130 -2.22 23.84 15.43
CA GLU A 130 -2.29 23.85 13.97
C GLU A 130 -3.40 22.94 13.42
N LEU A 131 -3.63 21.77 14.04
CA LEU A 131 -4.49 20.72 13.50
C LEU A 131 -5.78 20.51 14.29
N GLY A 132 -5.84 20.97 15.55
CA GLY A 132 -6.92 20.59 16.48
C GLY A 132 -6.85 19.12 16.93
N LEU A 133 -5.74 18.44 16.67
CA LEU A 133 -5.57 17.02 16.98
C LEU A 133 -4.57 16.82 18.13
N ASP A 134 -4.79 15.79 18.95
CA ASP A 134 -3.84 15.38 19.96
C ASP A 134 -2.80 14.41 19.40
N ALA A 135 -1.60 14.47 19.98
CA ALA A 135 -0.50 13.58 19.65
C ALA A 135 0.14 13.00 20.89
N SER A 136 0.68 11.80 20.78
CA SER A 136 1.50 11.14 21.80
C SER A 136 2.96 11.13 21.35
N VAL A 137 3.87 11.51 22.26
CA VAL A 137 5.28 11.71 21.96
C VAL A 137 6.13 10.81 22.84
N GLY A 138 7.03 10.06 22.23
CA GLY A 138 8.04 9.25 22.89
C GLY A 138 9.44 9.71 22.53
N ALA A 139 10.36 9.76 23.49
CA ALA A 139 11.75 10.10 23.22
C ALA A 139 12.70 9.08 23.84
N ALA A 140 13.73 8.68 23.08
CA ALA A 140 14.73 7.73 23.52
C ALA A 140 16.03 7.82 22.71
N ALA A 141 17.04 7.02 23.07
CA ALA A 141 18.28 6.92 22.32
C ALA A 141 18.12 6.22 20.97
N THR A 142 17.14 5.32 20.81
CA THR A 142 16.90 4.53 19.61
C THR A 142 15.48 4.67 19.08
N LYS A 143 15.28 4.39 17.78
CA LYS A 143 13.96 4.51 17.12
C LYS A 143 12.90 3.64 17.76
N PHE A 144 13.20 2.37 17.99
CA PHE A 144 12.19 1.46 18.52
C PHE A 144 11.79 1.78 19.96
N LEU A 145 12.73 2.25 20.79
CA LEU A 145 12.41 2.72 22.15
C LEU A 145 11.60 4.00 22.14
N ALA A 146 11.91 4.96 21.24
CA ALA A 146 11.11 6.17 21.07
C ALA A 146 9.66 5.83 20.68
N LYS A 147 9.47 4.84 19.78
CA LYS A 147 8.11 4.36 19.42
C LYS A 147 7.40 3.68 20.58
N LEU A 148 8.07 2.84 21.35
CA LEU A 148 7.48 2.23 22.55
C LEU A 148 7.12 3.28 23.61
N ALA A 149 7.96 4.30 23.77
CA ALA A 149 7.69 5.42 24.67
C ALA A 149 6.45 6.21 24.24
N SER A 150 6.27 6.50 22.92
CA SER A 150 5.08 7.18 22.44
C SER A 150 3.81 6.32 22.64
N GLU A 151 3.90 5.02 22.47
CA GLU A 151 2.77 4.12 22.76
C GLU A 151 2.41 4.12 24.25
N ALA A 152 3.40 4.17 25.14
CA ALA A 152 3.19 4.32 26.58
C ALA A 152 2.64 5.71 26.97
N ALA A 153 2.81 6.71 26.11
CA ALA A 153 2.29 8.06 26.31
C ALA A 153 0.81 8.21 25.96
N LYS A 154 0.24 7.27 25.18
CA LYS A 154 -1.14 7.31 24.66
C LYS A 154 -2.20 7.23 25.75
N PRO A 155 -3.38 7.81 25.52
CA PRO A 155 -4.55 7.57 26.34
C PRO A 155 -4.89 6.07 26.41
N THR A 156 -5.50 5.65 27.50
CA THR A 156 -6.01 4.30 27.68
C THR A 156 -7.54 4.31 27.82
N ALA A 157 -8.20 3.25 27.42
CA ALA A 157 -9.64 3.14 27.53
C ALA A 157 -10.03 1.74 28.00
N ASP A 158 -11.00 1.69 28.91
CA ASP A 158 -11.68 0.49 29.35
C ASP A 158 -13.18 0.78 29.49
N ARG A 159 -13.96 -0.19 29.95
CA ARG A 159 -15.40 -0.02 30.13
C ARG A 159 -15.80 1.07 31.14
N ALA A 160 -14.88 1.51 31.99
CA ALA A 160 -15.11 2.62 32.92
C ALA A 160 -14.90 3.99 32.27
N GLY A 161 -14.33 4.04 31.05
CA GLY A 161 -14.13 5.25 30.28
C GLY A 161 -12.71 5.40 29.74
N THR A 162 -12.46 6.55 29.15
CA THR A 162 -11.14 6.95 28.61
C THR A 162 -10.33 7.68 29.69
N ARG A 163 -9.08 7.30 29.85
CA ARG A 163 -8.12 7.98 30.74
C ARG A 163 -7.06 8.67 29.92
N PRO A 164 -6.74 9.97 30.20
CA PRO A 164 -5.66 10.66 29.52
C PRO A 164 -4.34 9.91 29.70
N GLY A 165 -3.52 9.89 28.65
CA GLY A 165 -2.14 9.44 28.72
C GLY A 165 -1.20 10.52 29.27
N ALA A 166 0.06 10.14 29.51
CA ALA A 166 1.11 11.11 29.89
C ALA A 166 1.38 12.12 28.77
N GLY A 167 1.03 11.78 27.54
CA GLY A 167 1.23 12.59 26.33
C GLY A 167 2.68 12.71 25.89
N VAL A 168 3.63 12.71 26.83
CA VAL A 168 5.09 12.69 26.55
C VAL A 168 5.75 11.70 27.51
N VAL A 169 6.47 10.73 26.97
CA VAL A 169 7.30 9.79 27.75
C VAL A 169 8.73 9.85 27.22
N VAL A 170 9.68 10.02 28.13
CA VAL A 170 11.12 10.04 27.83
C VAL A 170 11.76 8.84 28.50
N ILE A 171 12.52 8.09 27.75
CA ILE A 171 13.40 7.03 28.29
C ILE A 171 14.78 7.61 28.38
N GLU A 172 15.20 7.88 29.61
CA GLU A 172 16.51 8.49 29.91
C GLU A 172 17.63 7.45 29.66
N PRO A 173 18.81 7.92 29.22
CA PRO A 173 19.97 7.04 29.07
C PRO A 173 20.29 6.28 30.37
N GLY A 174 20.49 4.95 30.25
CA GLY A 174 20.71 4.05 31.37
C GLY A 174 19.46 3.46 32.01
N THR A 175 18.25 3.89 31.60
CA THR A 175 16.96 3.34 32.09
C THR A 175 16.25 2.45 31.07
N GLU A 176 16.88 2.24 29.90
CA GLU A 176 16.26 1.55 28.75
C GLU A 176 15.76 0.16 29.09
N LEU A 177 16.60 -0.65 29.77
CA LEU A 177 16.25 -2.02 30.13
C LEU A 177 15.18 -2.08 31.22
N ALA A 178 15.22 -1.13 32.17
CA ALA A 178 14.19 -1.04 33.22
C ALA A 178 12.80 -0.73 32.63
N PHE A 179 12.74 0.07 31.57
CA PHE A 179 11.51 0.34 30.82
C PHE A 179 11.11 -0.86 29.94
N LEU A 180 12.07 -1.44 29.22
CA LEU A 180 11.84 -2.42 28.15
C LEU A 180 11.48 -3.82 28.67
N HIS A 181 12.22 -4.34 29.65
CA HIS A 181 12.13 -5.73 30.08
C HIS A 181 10.75 -6.14 30.65
N PRO A 182 10.00 -5.28 31.38
CA PRO A 182 8.66 -5.61 31.85
C PRO A 182 7.60 -5.70 30.73
N LEU A 183 7.88 -5.13 29.54
CA LEU A 183 6.89 -5.08 28.46
C LEU A 183 6.62 -6.50 27.92
N PRO A 184 5.36 -6.75 27.47
CA PRO A 184 5.05 -7.98 26.75
C PRO A 184 5.92 -8.10 25.48
N VAL A 185 6.41 -9.31 25.18
CA VAL A 185 7.29 -9.54 24.02
C VAL A 185 6.66 -9.13 22.69
N ARG A 186 5.33 -9.16 22.58
CA ARG A 186 4.58 -8.69 21.41
C ARG A 186 4.68 -7.19 21.17
N SER A 187 5.18 -6.40 22.12
CA SER A 187 5.45 -4.98 21.97
C SER A 187 6.68 -4.71 21.07
N LEU A 188 7.54 -5.71 20.88
CA LEU A 188 8.70 -5.58 20.01
C LEU A 188 8.30 -5.61 18.54
N TRP A 189 8.89 -4.71 17.78
CA TRP A 189 8.74 -4.68 16.34
C TRP A 189 9.24 -5.98 15.69
N GLY A 190 8.40 -6.64 14.88
CA GLY A 190 8.67 -7.95 14.29
C GLY A 190 8.06 -9.14 15.05
N VAL A 191 7.45 -8.89 16.22
CA VAL A 191 6.71 -9.92 16.96
C VAL A 191 5.20 -9.83 16.65
N GLY A 192 4.84 -10.32 15.46
CA GLY A 192 3.45 -10.55 15.10
C GLY A 192 2.90 -11.86 15.70
N PRO A 193 1.61 -12.19 15.48
CA PRO A 193 0.96 -13.37 16.07
C PRO A 193 1.72 -14.69 15.85
N ALA A 194 2.28 -14.90 14.64
CA ALA A 194 3.04 -16.11 14.34
C ALA A 194 4.36 -16.21 15.13
N THR A 195 5.10 -15.09 15.20
CA THR A 195 6.34 -15.01 16.00
C THR A 195 6.04 -15.16 17.49
N HIS A 196 4.99 -14.51 17.98
CA HIS A 196 4.55 -14.61 19.37
C HIS A 196 4.24 -16.05 19.76
N ARG A 197 3.43 -16.79 18.98
CA ARG A 197 3.16 -18.22 19.23
C ARG A 197 4.43 -19.09 19.27
N ARG A 198 5.45 -18.74 18.46
CA ARG A 198 6.73 -19.46 18.52
C ARG A 198 7.48 -19.17 19.82
N LEU A 199 7.53 -17.91 20.25
CA LEU A 199 8.18 -17.49 21.49
C LEU A 199 7.48 -18.05 22.73
N GLU A 200 6.15 -18.12 22.73
CA GLU A 200 5.37 -18.77 23.83
C GLU A 200 5.75 -20.22 24.05
N ARG A 201 6.12 -20.98 23.00
CA ARG A 201 6.62 -22.37 23.14
C ARG A 201 7.93 -22.46 23.88
N PHE A 202 8.70 -21.37 23.95
CA PHE A 202 9.91 -21.22 24.77
C PHE A 202 9.61 -20.63 26.15
N GLY A 203 8.36 -20.40 26.51
CA GLY A 203 7.96 -19.77 27.76
C GLY A 203 8.18 -18.25 27.79
N VAL A 204 8.50 -17.63 26.66
CA VAL A 204 8.82 -16.19 26.55
C VAL A 204 7.53 -15.37 26.40
N ARG A 205 7.24 -14.54 27.39
CA ARG A 205 6.08 -13.64 27.45
C ARG A 205 6.49 -12.17 27.51
N THR A 206 7.61 -11.88 28.18
CA THR A 206 8.15 -10.53 28.35
C THR A 206 9.44 -10.34 27.55
N VAL A 207 9.83 -9.08 27.35
CA VAL A 207 11.10 -8.76 26.69
C VAL A 207 12.31 -9.20 27.57
N GLY A 208 12.20 -9.09 28.89
CA GLY A 208 13.23 -9.57 29.79
C GLY A 208 13.45 -11.09 29.72
N GLU A 209 12.37 -11.88 29.59
CA GLU A 209 12.47 -13.31 29.35
C GLU A 209 13.10 -13.61 27.97
N LEU A 210 12.81 -12.81 26.95
CA LEU A 210 13.46 -12.92 25.64
C LEU A 210 14.95 -12.63 25.72
N ALA A 211 15.36 -11.60 26.48
CA ALA A 211 16.76 -11.25 26.67
C ALA A 211 17.56 -12.36 27.35
N ALA A 212 16.93 -13.20 28.20
CA ALA A 212 17.52 -14.33 28.85
C ALA A 212 17.72 -15.56 27.92
N VAL A 213 17.07 -15.58 26.73
CA VAL A 213 17.25 -16.70 25.79
C VAL A 213 18.55 -16.49 25.00
N PRO A 214 19.43 -17.50 24.92
CA PRO A 214 20.64 -17.41 24.10
C PRO A 214 20.30 -17.09 22.63
N GLU A 215 21.07 -16.20 22.01
CA GLU A 215 20.88 -15.79 20.62
C GLU A 215 20.83 -17.00 19.66
N ALA A 216 21.72 -17.97 19.84
CA ALA A 216 21.75 -19.18 19.00
C ALA A 216 20.40 -19.94 19.01
N SER A 217 19.71 -19.97 20.16
CA SER A 217 18.40 -20.59 20.30
C SER A 217 17.32 -19.81 19.56
N LEU A 218 17.37 -18.48 19.63
CA LEU A 218 16.45 -17.61 18.87
C LEU A 218 16.68 -17.73 17.37
N VAL A 219 17.93 -17.79 16.92
CA VAL A 219 18.30 -18.01 15.52
C VAL A 219 17.80 -19.36 15.02
N ALA A 220 17.97 -20.42 15.80
CA ALA A 220 17.46 -21.74 15.46
C ALA A 220 15.92 -21.79 15.34
N ALA A 221 15.22 -21.07 16.21
CA ALA A 221 13.76 -21.07 16.26
C ALA A 221 13.10 -20.16 15.21
N LEU A 222 13.69 -18.99 14.95
CA LEU A 222 13.07 -17.91 14.16
C LEU A 222 13.76 -17.64 12.82
N GLY A 223 14.92 -18.25 12.61
CA GLY A 223 15.83 -17.96 11.49
C GLY A 223 16.84 -16.87 11.82
N PRO A 224 17.96 -16.79 11.06
CA PRO A 224 19.11 -15.95 11.41
C PRO A 224 18.77 -14.47 11.52
N SER A 225 18.03 -13.92 10.56
CA SER A 225 17.71 -12.49 10.53
C SER A 225 16.80 -12.08 11.69
N LEU A 226 15.68 -12.78 11.90
CA LEU A 226 14.71 -12.41 12.93
C LEU A 226 15.23 -12.74 14.34
N GLY A 227 15.91 -13.89 14.50
CA GLY A 227 16.47 -14.29 15.79
C GLY A 227 17.51 -13.30 16.30
N HIS A 228 18.48 -12.91 15.46
CA HIS A 228 19.45 -11.87 15.77
C HIS A 228 18.76 -10.52 16.06
N HIS A 229 17.87 -10.09 15.19
CA HIS A 229 17.16 -8.82 15.35
C HIS A 229 16.41 -8.71 16.68
N LEU A 230 15.64 -9.73 17.06
CA LEU A 230 14.90 -9.71 18.33
C LEU A 230 15.80 -9.79 19.55
N HIS A 231 16.94 -10.52 19.46
CA HIS A 231 17.94 -10.53 20.51
C HIS A 231 18.52 -9.13 20.74
N GLU A 232 18.91 -8.43 19.67
CA GLU A 232 19.45 -7.06 19.78
C GLU A 232 18.40 -6.09 20.37
N LEU A 233 17.16 -6.16 19.90
CA LEU A 233 16.09 -5.31 20.45
C LEU A 233 15.83 -5.60 21.93
N ALA A 234 15.91 -6.85 22.38
CA ALA A 234 15.71 -7.21 23.79
C ALA A 234 16.77 -6.58 24.71
N TRP A 235 17.95 -6.26 24.18
CA TRP A 235 19.04 -5.55 24.86
C TRP A 235 19.08 -4.05 24.53
N ALA A 236 17.96 -3.47 24.07
CA ALA A 236 17.85 -2.06 23.72
C ALA A 236 18.81 -1.60 22.60
N ARG A 237 19.31 -2.52 21.76
CA ARG A 237 20.25 -2.22 20.68
C ARG A 237 19.50 -2.07 19.36
N ASP A 238 19.61 -0.89 18.75
CA ASP A 238 19.03 -0.57 17.45
C ASP A 238 19.90 0.48 16.75
N ALA A 239 20.65 0.05 15.77
CA ALA A 239 21.57 0.92 15.03
C ALA A 239 20.89 1.77 13.93
N ARG A 240 19.57 1.64 13.74
CA ARG A 240 18.85 2.38 12.70
C ARG A 240 18.78 3.86 13.05
N THR A 241 19.22 4.70 12.14
CA THR A 241 19.11 6.16 12.24
C THR A 241 17.80 6.68 11.62
N VAL A 242 17.46 7.93 11.91
CA VAL A 242 16.34 8.63 11.24
C VAL A 242 16.75 8.94 9.80
N ALA A 243 16.03 8.39 8.83
CA ALA A 243 16.26 8.55 7.40
C ALA A 243 15.23 9.56 6.86
N ALA A 244 15.68 10.80 6.60
CA ALA A 244 14.81 11.86 6.05
C ALA A 244 14.29 11.51 4.66
N GLU A 245 15.09 10.79 3.87
CA GLU A 245 14.72 10.30 2.56
C GLU A 245 14.63 8.77 2.59
N ARG A 246 13.52 8.26 2.11
CA ARG A 246 13.29 6.83 2.03
C ARG A 246 13.03 6.42 0.58
N GLU A 247 13.89 5.55 0.06
CA GLU A 247 13.74 5.01 -1.28
C GLU A 247 12.44 4.21 -1.43
N ILE A 248 11.68 4.49 -2.49
CA ILE A 248 10.50 3.70 -2.87
C ILE A 248 10.98 2.38 -3.48
N LYS A 249 10.68 1.27 -2.84
CA LYS A 249 11.10 -0.07 -3.32
C LYS A 249 10.09 -0.71 -4.28
N SER A 250 8.81 -0.36 -4.15
CA SER A 250 7.73 -0.88 -4.98
C SER A 250 6.51 0.02 -4.95
N VAL A 251 5.73 0.01 -6.03
CA VAL A 251 4.40 0.64 -6.12
C VAL A 251 3.40 -0.45 -6.41
N SER A 252 2.33 -0.55 -5.61
CA SER A 252 1.30 -1.59 -5.78
C SER A 252 -0.10 -1.06 -5.55
N HIS A 253 -1.07 -1.78 -6.11
CA HIS A 253 -2.49 -1.57 -5.88
C HIS A 253 -3.17 -2.91 -5.72
N GLU A 254 -3.85 -3.14 -4.60
CA GLU A 254 -4.61 -4.36 -4.36
C GLU A 254 -6.04 -4.07 -3.94
N GLU A 255 -6.93 -4.98 -4.28
CA GLU A 255 -8.35 -4.87 -4.01
C GLU A 255 -8.91 -6.18 -3.48
N THR A 256 -9.61 -6.10 -2.34
CA THR A 256 -10.46 -7.19 -1.86
C THR A 256 -11.87 -7.01 -2.40
N TYR A 257 -12.51 -7.97 -3.00
CA TYR A 257 -13.84 -7.87 -3.64
C TYR A 257 -14.99 -8.21 -2.67
N ALA A 258 -16.18 -7.66 -2.93
CA ALA A 258 -17.38 -7.93 -2.11
C ALA A 258 -17.79 -9.41 -2.15
N ARG A 259 -17.62 -10.05 -3.30
CA ARG A 259 -17.80 -11.48 -3.56
C ARG A 259 -16.52 -12.05 -4.16
N ASP A 260 -16.33 -13.34 -4.05
CA ASP A 260 -15.22 -13.98 -4.74
C ASP A 260 -15.49 -14.00 -6.25
N LEU A 261 -14.52 -13.52 -7.03
CA LEU A 261 -14.58 -13.48 -8.48
C LEU A 261 -14.08 -14.81 -9.04
N ARG A 262 -14.82 -15.39 -9.99
CA ARG A 262 -14.49 -16.70 -10.61
C ARG A 262 -14.34 -16.61 -12.11
N ASP A 263 -14.82 -15.54 -12.71
CA ASP A 263 -14.71 -15.30 -14.15
C ASP A 263 -13.33 -14.73 -14.51
N PRO A 264 -12.54 -15.46 -15.32
CA PRO A 264 -11.24 -14.98 -15.78
C PRO A 264 -11.31 -13.64 -16.54
N ALA A 265 -12.41 -13.37 -17.27
CA ALA A 265 -12.58 -12.14 -18.01
C ALA A 265 -12.84 -10.96 -17.07
N GLU A 266 -13.64 -11.14 -16.00
CA GLU A 266 -13.85 -10.14 -14.96
C GLU A 266 -12.53 -9.85 -14.24
N LEU A 267 -11.75 -10.86 -13.89
CA LEU A 267 -10.45 -10.70 -13.24
C LEU A 267 -9.41 -10.04 -14.15
N ALA A 268 -9.41 -10.33 -15.45
CA ALA A 268 -8.54 -9.66 -16.40
C ALA A 268 -8.87 -8.16 -16.49
N THR A 269 -10.16 -7.80 -16.48
CA THR A 269 -10.61 -6.40 -16.43
C THR A 269 -10.14 -5.70 -15.16
N GLU A 270 -10.23 -6.37 -14.01
CA GLU A 270 -9.72 -5.85 -12.74
C GLU A 270 -8.19 -5.70 -12.74
N ALA A 271 -7.45 -6.65 -13.34
CA ALA A 271 -6.01 -6.52 -13.51
C ALA A 271 -5.61 -5.29 -14.36
N VAL A 272 -6.37 -4.98 -15.41
CA VAL A 272 -6.16 -3.75 -16.20
C VAL A 272 -6.41 -2.52 -15.34
N ARG A 273 -7.48 -2.48 -14.56
CA ARG A 273 -7.80 -1.36 -13.67
C ARG A 273 -6.73 -1.12 -12.61
N LEU A 274 -6.26 -2.18 -11.95
CA LEU A 274 -5.19 -2.09 -10.95
C LEU A 274 -3.87 -1.63 -11.58
N SER A 275 -3.56 -2.15 -12.78
CA SER A 275 -2.35 -1.76 -13.53
C SER A 275 -2.36 -0.29 -13.94
N ASP A 276 -3.51 0.24 -14.34
CA ASP A 276 -3.67 1.66 -14.67
C ASP A 276 -3.38 2.54 -13.45
N GLY A 277 -3.90 2.18 -12.28
CA GLY A 277 -3.61 2.86 -11.02
C GLY A 277 -2.14 2.80 -10.60
N VAL A 278 -1.48 1.65 -10.79
CA VAL A 278 -0.03 1.50 -10.51
C VAL A 278 0.78 2.35 -11.47
N ALA A 279 0.47 2.32 -12.77
CA ALA A 279 1.18 3.10 -13.78
C ALA A 279 1.07 4.61 -13.52
N SER A 280 -0.12 5.10 -13.18
CA SER A 280 -0.32 6.51 -12.83
C SER A 280 0.52 6.95 -11.62
N ARG A 281 0.63 6.11 -10.58
CA ARG A 281 1.46 6.39 -9.40
C ARG A 281 2.95 6.38 -9.73
N LEU A 282 3.42 5.42 -10.56
CA LEU A 282 4.81 5.37 -11.00
C LEU A 282 5.20 6.65 -11.72
N ARG A 283 4.41 7.10 -12.69
CA ARG A 283 4.69 8.32 -13.45
C ARG A 283 4.66 9.57 -12.59
N ARG A 284 3.66 9.70 -11.68
CA ARG A 284 3.63 10.83 -10.73
C ARG A 284 4.88 10.89 -9.85
N ALA A 285 5.45 9.73 -9.52
CA ALA A 285 6.69 9.63 -8.76
C ALA A 285 7.97 9.75 -9.61
N GLY A 286 7.86 9.88 -10.94
CA GLY A 286 9.01 9.88 -11.85
C GLY A 286 9.74 8.54 -11.89
N LEU A 287 9.06 7.43 -11.59
CA LEU A 287 9.63 6.10 -11.44
C LEU A 287 9.16 5.15 -12.54
N ALA A 288 10.03 4.22 -12.91
CA ALA A 288 9.73 3.06 -13.71
C ALA A 288 10.27 1.79 -13.03
N GLY A 289 9.72 0.61 -13.31
CA GLY A 289 10.21 -0.60 -12.66
C GLY A 289 10.22 -1.82 -13.56
N ARG A 290 11.04 -2.81 -13.22
CA ARG A 290 11.31 -3.97 -14.09
C ARG A 290 10.53 -5.22 -13.69
N THR A 291 10.08 -5.36 -12.45
CA THR A 291 9.43 -6.58 -11.98
C THR A 291 7.95 -6.33 -11.71
N VAL A 292 7.09 -6.91 -12.54
CA VAL A 292 5.63 -6.91 -12.35
C VAL A 292 5.26 -8.14 -11.52
N THR A 293 4.48 -7.94 -10.48
CA THR A 293 4.03 -8.98 -9.54
C THR A 293 2.51 -8.93 -9.42
N ILE A 294 1.86 -10.09 -9.42
CA ILE A 294 0.47 -10.23 -9.00
C ILE A 294 0.38 -10.96 -7.66
N LYS A 295 -0.59 -10.57 -6.86
CA LYS A 295 -0.99 -11.22 -5.62
C LYS A 295 -2.44 -11.66 -5.75
N VAL A 296 -2.71 -12.93 -5.61
CA VAL A 296 -4.06 -13.51 -5.63
C VAL A 296 -4.32 -14.14 -4.27
N ARG A 297 -5.39 -13.73 -3.60
CA ARG A 297 -5.86 -14.36 -2.36
C ARG A 297 -7.22 -14.97 -2.60
N PHE A 298 -7.39 -16.21 -2.22
CA PHE A 298 -8.63 -16.96 -2.33
C PHE A 298 -9.54 -16.76 -1.10
N GLY A 299 -10.77 -17.31 -1.15
CA GLY A 299 -11.75 -17.19 -0.08
C GLY A 299 -11.32 -17.83 1.25
N ASP A 300 -10.47 -18.86 1.19
CA ASP A 300 -9.84 -19.54 2.33
C ASP A 300 -8.59 -18.82 2.88
N PHE A 301 -8.31 -17.60 2.39
CA PHE A 301 -7.13 -16.80 2.68
C PHE A 301 -5.79 -17.35 2.14
N THR A 302 -5.77 -18.48 1.44
CA THR A 302 -4.58 -18.91 0.70
C THR A 302 -4.14 -17.83 -0.27
N THR A 303 -2.85 -17.49 -0.24
CA THR A 303 -2.29 -16.41 -1.06
C THR A 303 -1.24 -16.96 -2.01
N VAL A 304 -1.38 -16.63 -3.29
CA VAL A 304 -0.44 -16.98 -4.35
C VAL A 304 0.13 -15.68 -4.94
N THR A 305 1.45 -15.63 -5.07
CA THR A 305 2.16 -14.56 -5.77
C THR A 305 2.86 -15.10 -7.00
N ARG A 306 2.83 -14.33 -8.10
CA ARG A 306 3.59 -14.61 -9.32
C ARG A 306 4.23 -13.33 -9.80
N SER A 307 5.47 -13.40 -10.28
CA SER A 307 6.20 -12.24 -10.78
C SER A 307 6.92 -12.52 -12.07
N ARG A 308 7.11 -11.48 -12.88
CA ARG A 308 7.91 -11.49 -14.10
C ARG A 308 8.81 -10.26 -14.13
N THR A 309 10.10 -10.47 -14.30
CA THR A 309 11.05 -9.38 -14.52
C THR A 309 11.18 -9.16 -16.04
N LEU A 310 10.96 -7.92 -16.45
CA LEU A 310 11.05 -7.47 -17.84
C LEU A 310 12.49 -7.07 -18.20
N GLY A 311 12.82 -7.07 -19.47
CA GLY A 311 14.11 -6.59 -19.98
C GLY A 311 14.34 -5.11 -19.70
N GLU A 312 13.28 -4.30 -19.81
CA GLU A 312 13.29 -2.85 -19.61
C GLU A 312 12.40 -2.43 -18.45
N ALA A 313 12.68 -1.27 -17.86
CA ALA A 313 11.83 -0.66 -16.86
C ALA A 313 10.58 -0.08 -17.53
N VAL A 314 9.41 -0.23 -16.89
CA VAL A 314 8.11 0.17 -17.43
C VAL A 314 7.33 1.00 -16.42
N ASP A 315 6.59 1.98 -16.91
CA ASP A 315 5.67 2.86 -16.18
C ASP A 315 4.30 2.97 -16.88
N THR A 316 4.10 2.22 -17.99
CA THR A 316 2.91 2.31 -18.82
C THR A 316 1.90 1.21 -18.50
N ALA A 317 0.63 1.60 -18.35
CA ALA A 317 -0.47 0.71 -18.01
C ALA A 317 -0.62 -0.50 -18.96
N PRO A 318 -0.52 -0.36 -20.31
CA PRO A 318 -0.68 -1.49 -21.21
C PRO A 318 0.36 -2.60 -21.03
N VAL A 319 1.62 -2.25 -20.72
CA VAL A 319 2.69 -3.25 -20.51
C VAL A 319 2.49 -3.97 -19.18
N ILE A 320 2.21 -3.22 -18.12
CA ILE A 320 1.94 -3.77 -16.78
C ILE A 320 0.70 -4.67 -16.84
N ALA A 321 -0.38 -4.22 -17.48
CA ALA A 321 -1.64 -4.97 -17.58
C ALA A 321 -1.48 -6.28 -18.37
N ARG A 322 -0.81 -6.27 -19.54
CA ARG A 322 -0.53 -7.49 -20.32
C ARG A 322 0.28 -8.50 -19.50
N THR A 323 1.30 -8.01 -18.79
CA THR A 323 2.13 -8.88 -17.94
C THR A 323 1.33 -9.44 -16.77
N ALA A 324 0.54 -8.62 -16.09
CA ALA A 324 -0.31 -9.04 -14.97
C ALA A 324 -1.37 -10.06 -15.41
N THR A 325 -2.05 -9.82 -16.54
CA THR A 325 -3.05 -10.75 -17.11
C THR A 325 -2.42 -12.07 -17.53
N ALA A 326 -1.24 -12.05 -18.13
CA ALA A 326 -0.51 -13.28 -18.48
C ALA A 326 -0.12 -14.10 -17.24
N LEU A 327 0.32 -13.44 -16.15
CA LEU A 327 0.62 -14.10 -14.88
C LEU A 327 -0.65 -14.66 -14.22
N LEU A 328 -1.77 -13.95 -14.33
CA LEU A 328 -3.07 -14.39 -13.81
C LEU A 328 -3.59 -15.63 -14.55
N GLY A 329 -3.40 -15.70 -15.86
CA GLY A 329 -3.80 -16.85 -16.68
C GLY A 329 -3.11 -18.17 -16.31
N ALA A 330 -2.02 -18.13 -15.54
CA ALA A 330 -1.33 -19.30 -15.01
C ALA A 330 -1.84 -19.76 -13.63
N ILE A 331 -2.91 -19.15 -13.11
CA ILE A 331 -3.50 -19.44 -11.79
C ILE A 331 -4.93 -19.95 -12.01
N ASP A 332 -5.27 -21.05 -11.36
CA ASP A 332 -6.66 -21.53 -11.34
C ASP A 332 -7.50 -20.59 -10.45
N VAL A 333 -8.38 -19.82 -11.07
CA VAL A 333 -9.25 -18.84 -10.41
C VAL A 333 -10.67 -19.38 -10.17
N THR A 334 -10.97 -20.60 -10.56
CA THR A 334 -12.32 -21.21 -10.46
C THR A 334 -12.78 -21.40 -9.02
N VAL A 335 -11.82 -21.58 -8.09
CA VAL A 335 -12.08 -21.62 -6.64
C VAL A 335 -12.60 -20.31 -6.07
N GLY A 336 -12.42 -19.19 -6.78
CA GLY A 336 -12.89 -17.88 -6.40
C GLY A 336 -11.81 -16.99 -5.77
N VAL A 337 -11.57 -15.85 -6.41
CA VAL A 337 -10.57 -14.85 -5.99
C VAL A 337 -11.21 -13.82 -5.09
N ARG A 338 -10.77 -13.77 -3.85
CA ARG A 338 -11.18 -12.79 -2.84
C ARG A 338 -10.48 -11.44 -3.03
N LEU A 339 -9.18 -11.47 -3.37
CA LEU A 339 -8.35 -10.28 -3.53
C LEU A 339 -7.41 -10.46 -4.72
N LEU A 340 -7.27 -9.43 -5.52
CA LEU A 340 -6.26 -9.30 -6.56
C LEU A 340 -5.41 -8.05 -6.31
N GLY A 341 -4.10 -8.19 -6.44
CA GLY A 341 -3.14 -7.10 -6.39
C GLY A 341 -2.20 -7.11 -7.59
N VAL A 342 -1.80 -5.92 -8.04
CA VAL A 342 -0.75 -5.71 -9.03
C VAL A 342 0.29 -4.79 -8.43
N GLY A 343 1.57 -5.13 -8.59
CA GLY A 343 2.67 -4.33 -8.09
C GLY A 343 3.85 -4.30 -9.06
N VAL A 344 4.63 -3.23 -8.97
CA VAL A 344 5.87 -3.06 -9.73
C VAL A 344 7.00 -2.76 -8.76
N SER A 345 8.12 -3.45 -8.92
CA SER A 345 9.32 -3.32 -8.10
C SER A 345 10.60 -3.30 -8.94
N LYS A 346 11.77 -3.22 -8.27
CA LYS A 346 13.05 -2.90 -8.90
C LYS A 346 12.92 -1.58 -9.66
N LEU A 347 12.58 -0.55 -8.89
CA LEU A 347 12.32 0.78 -9.40
C LEU A 347 13.64 1.48 -9.77
N THR A 348 13.55 2.34 -10.77
CA THR A 348 14.61 3.24 -11.24
C THR A 348 14.02 4.62 -11.49
N GLU A 349 14.79 5.68 -11.29
CA GLU A 349 14.39 7.03 -11.68
C GLU A 349 14.32 7.13 -13.19
N GLY A 350 13.23 7.70 -13.70
CA GLY A 350 12.97 7.96 -15.11
C GLY A 350 12.73 6.70 -15.95
N ALA A 351 11.80 6.77 -16.90
CA ALA A 351 11.81 5.87 -18.04
C ALA A 351 12.91 6.32 -19.00
N ALA A 352 14.17 5.97 -18.70
CA ALA A 352 15.21 6.01 -19.71
C ALA A 352 14.87 4.94 -20.73
N HIS A 353 14.14 5.30 -21.78
CA HIS A 353 14.00 4.46 -22.96
C HIS A 353 15.36 4.35 -23.59
N GLN A 354 16.13 3.34 -23.22
CA GLN A 354 17.28 2.93 -24.00
C GLN A 354 16.71 2.46 -25.33
N LEU A 355 16.87 3.29 -26.35
CA LEU A 355 16.58 2.90 -27.73
C LEU A 355 17.48 1.70 -28.02
N SER A 356 16.91 0.50 -28.09
CA SER A 356 17.62 -0.67 -28.58
C SER A 356 17.94 -0.40 -30.04
N LEU A 357 19.23 -0.19 -30.37
CA LEU A 357 19.71 -0.09 -31.73
C LEU A 357 19.56 -1.41 -32.53
N LEU A 358 19.25 -2.48 -31.79
CA LEU A 358 18.88 -3.78 -32.35
C LEU A 358 17.39 -3.97 -32.11
N ALA A 359 16.56 -3.59 -33.07
CA ALA A 359 15.19 -4.03 -33.12
C ALA A 359 15.23 -5.56 -33.24
N ASP A 360 14.85 -6.25 -32.17
CA ASP A 360 14.56 -7.67 -32.24
C ASP A 360 13.44 -7.85 -33.27
N GLY A 361 13.85 -8.32 -34.43
CA GLY A 361 12.92 -8.77 -35.46
C GLY A 361 12.07 -9.90 -34.91
N PRO A 362 10.86 -10.12 -35.47
CA PRO A 362 9.94 -11.11 -34.96
C PRO A 362 10.63 -12.47 -34.84
N ASP A 363 10.50 -13.07 -33.69
CA ASP A 363 10.99 -14.37 -33.25
C ASP A 363 11.03 -15.37 -34.43
N ARG A 364 12.23 -15.68 -34.90
CA ARG A 364 12.49 -16.83 -35.77
C ARG A 364 12.59 -18.10 -34.88
N ALA A 365 11.58 -18.40 -34.17
CA ALA A 365 11.41 -19.73 -33.60
C ALA A 365 10.71 -20.61 -34.63
N GLY A 366 11.47 -21.46 -35.33
CA GLY A 366 10.88 -22.50 -36.16
C GLY A 366 11.38 -22.59 -37.60
N ARG A 367 12.66 -22.39 -37.88
CA ARG A 367 13.26 -22.95 -39.12
C ARG A 367 14.27 -24.01 -38.72
N THR A 368 13.82 -25.24 -38.69
CA THR A 368 14.67 -26.41 -38.83
C THR A 368 15.20 -26.42 -40.26
N ASP A 369 16.49 -26.30 -40.40
CA ASP A 369 17.23 -26.48 -41.65
C ASP A 369 17.07 -27.92 -42.14
N PRO A 370 16.58 -28.20 -43.36
CA PRO A 370 16.74 -29.48 -43.94
C PRO A 370 18.09 -29.56 -44.68
N ARG A 371 19.00 -30.39 -44.16
CA ARG A 371 20.23 -30.76 -44.86
C ARG A 371 19.90 -31.38 -46.22
N PRO A 372 20.66 -31.09 -47.28
CA PRO A 372 20.48 -31.72 -48.60
C PRO A 372 21.05 -33.13 -48.61
N GLY A 373 20.24 -34.12 -48.94
CA GLY A 373 20.63 -35.47 -49.33
C GLY A 373 20.50 -35.62 -50.85
N PRO A 374 21.20 -36.56 -51.47
CA PRO A 374 21.57 -36.49 -52.88
C PRO A 374 20.48 -36.95 -53.85
N ALA A 375 20.58 -36.42 -55.08
CA ALA A 375 19.74 -36.60 -56.24
C ALA A 375 19.71 -38.06 -56.77
N VAL A 376 18.54 -38.54 -57.17
CA VAL A 376 18.40 -39.63 -58.18
C VAL A 376 17.13 -39.42 -59.02
N GLY A 377 17.29 -39.29 -60.32
CA GLY A 377 16.50 -39.89 -61.41
C GLY A 377 15.08 -39.41 -61.73
N ARG A 378 14.95 -38.73 -62.89
CA ARG A 378 13.74 -38.59 -63.72
C ARG A 378 13.29 -39.94 -64.27
N PRO A 379 12.04 -40.15 -64.85
CA PRO A 379 11.57 -39.48 -66.06
C PRO A 379 10.04 -39.20 -66.17
N SER A 380 9.77 -38.21 -66.99
CA SER A 380 8.82 -37.97 -68.09
C SER A 380 7.42 -38.67 -68.17
N GLY A 381 6.39 -37.88 -68.48
CA GLY A 381 5.22 -38.23 -69.27
C GLY A 381 4.02 -37.29 -69.12
N PRO A 382 3.27 -37.01 -70.20
CA PRO A 382 2.55 -35.75 -70.43
C PRO A 382 1.03 -35.77 -70.22
N GLY A 383 0.42 -34.58 -70.05
CA GLY A 383 -0.90 -34.03 -70.03
C GLY A 383 -2.11 -34.89 -70.37
N PRO A 384 -3.34 -34.36 -70.42
CA PRO A 384 -3.80 -33.11 -71.01
C PRO A 384 -4.88 -32.30 -70.25
N SER A 385 -5.02 -31.09 -70.73
CA SER A 385 -6.11 -30.09 -70.86
C SER A 385 -7.56 -30.40 -70.45
N GLY A 386 -8.25 -29.43 -69.81
CA GLY A 386 -9.68 -29.26 -69.84
C GLY A 386 -10.14 -28.03 -68.99
N PRO A 387 -11.18 -27.30 -69.40
CA PRO A 387 -11.34 -25.87 -69.22
C PRO A 387 -12.11 -25.49 -67.96
N GLY A 388 -11.93 -24.22 -67.58
CA GLY A 388 -12.61 -23.57 -66.43
C GLY A 388 -14.10 -23.35 -66.59
N PRO A 389 -14.71 -22.84 -65.57
CA PRO A 389 -15.59 -21.69 -65.74
C PRO A 389 -15.34 -20.55 -64.71
N THR A 390 -15.75 -19.39 -65.17
CA THR A 390 -15.75 -18.03 -64.67
C THR A 390 -16.65 -17.80 -63.44
N PRO A 391 -16.65 -16.59 -62.87
CA PRO A 391 -16.71 -16.32 -61.40
C PRO A 391 -18.12 -15.98 -60.92
N ALA A 392 -18.34 -16.23 -59.60
CA ALA A 392 -19.48 -15.68 -58.88
C ALA A 392 -19.01 -14.72 -57.77
N SER A 393 -19.61 -13.57 -57.84
CA SER A 393 -19.55 -12.45 -56.87
C SER A 393 -20.02 -12.85 -55.46
N GLY A 394 -19.43 -12.29 -54.45
CA GLY A 394 -20.14 -12.19 -53.19
C GLY A 394 -19.31 -12.20 -51.92
N GLY A 395 -19.33 -11.12 -51.20
CA GLY A 395 -19.10 -11.09 -49.77
C GLY A 395 -17.70 -10.68 -49.28
N ARG A 396 -17.49 -9.39 -49.21
CA ARG A 396 -16.42 -8.81 -48.35
C ARG A 396 -16.80 -9.06 -46.91
N THR A 397 -16.32 -10.11 -46.33
CA THR A 397 -16.13 -10.21 -44.86
C THR A 397 -14.96 -9.32 -44.47
N ALA A 398 -15.25 -8.26 -43.74
CA ALA A 398 -14.25 -7.41 -43.12
C ALA A 398 -13.43 -8.28 -42.13
N ALA A 399 -12.26 -8.69 -42.54
CA ALA A 399 -11.26 -9.21 -41.64
C ALA A 399 -10.87 -8.08 -40.66
N ASN A 400 -11.24 -8.24 -39.40
CA ASN A 400 -10.69 -7.41 -38.31
C ASN A 400 -9.17 -7.61 -38.32
N SER A 401 -8.45 -6.69 -38.98
CA SER A 401 -7.01 -6.59 -38.85
C SER A 401 -6.74 -6.10 -37.41
N VAL A 402 -6.32 -7.03 -36.56
CA VAL A 402 -5.72 -6.66 -35.29
C VAL A 402 -4.44 -5.87 -35.65
N SER A 403 -4.54 -4.55 -35.52
CA SER A 403 -3.42 -3.63 -35.74
C SER A 403 -2.24 -4.05 -34.86
N ALA A 404 -1.07 -4.15 -35.46
CA ALA A 404 0.19 -4.35 -34.74
C ALA A 404 0.33 -3.29 -33.64
N PRO A 405 0.86 -3.65 -32.44
CA PRO A 405 1.01 -2.70 -31.35
C PRO A 405 1.86 -1.50 -31.79
N ALA A 406 1.35 -0.31 -31.52
CA ALA A 406 2.07 0.94 -31.80
C ALA A 406 3.44 0.95 -31.09
N PRO A 407 4.48 1.59 -31.70
CA PRO A 407 5.79 1.70 -31.09
C PRO A 407 5.73 2.28 -29.68
N ALA A 408 6.61 1.86 -28.78
CA ALA A 408 6.63 2.29 -27.37
C ALA A 408 6.64 3.82 -27.18
N ALA A 409 7.29 4.55 -28.09
CA ALA A 409 7.31 6.02 -28.11
C ALA A 409 5.93 6.66 -28.31
N ALA A 410 5.03 6.04 -29.10
CA ALA A 410 3.68 6.56 -29.32
C ALA A 410 2.81 6.44 -28.07
N TRP A 411 3.06 5.44 -27.23
CA TRP A 411 2.35 5.27 -25.96
C TRP A 411 2.79 6.28 -24.89
N GLY A 412 4.05 6.74 -24.90
CA GLY A 412 4.55 7.77 -23.99
C GLY A 412 3.75 9.06 -24.07
N ALA A 413 3.67 9.66 -25.28
CA ALA A 413 2.92 10.91 -25.50
C ALA A 413 1.42 10.78 -25.20
N ALA A 414 0.80 9.63 -25.56
CA ALA A 414 -0.60 9.37 -25.27
C ALA A 414 -0.85 9.28 -23.75
N THR A 415 0.06 8.65 -23.04
CA THR A 415 -0.03 8.47 -21.59
C THR A 415 0.11 9.79 -20.84
N GLU A 416 1.06 10.66 -21.26
CA GLU A 416 1.20 12.01 -20.71
C GLU A 416 -0.05 12.87 -20.97
N ALA A 417 -0.66 12.74 -22.14
CA ALA A 417 -1.92 13.42 -22.43
C ALA A 417 -3.06 12.95 -21.53
N VAL A 418 -3.15 11.64 -21.26
CA VAL A 418 -4.11 11.05 -20.32
C VAL A 418 -3.90 11.61 -18.92
N ASP A 419 -2.67 11.68 -18.45
CA ASP A 419 -2.37 12.19 -17.11
C ASP A 419 -2.74 13.68 -16.98
N ARG A 420 -2.41 14.52 -17.97
CA ARG A 420 -2.84 15.93 -18.00
C ARG A 420 -4.37 16.10 -17.99
N ILE A 421 -5.10 15.24 -18.70
CA ILE A 421 -6.56 15.24 -18.68
C ILE A 421 -7.07 14.87 -17.28
N ARG A 422 -6.48 13.85 -16.65
CA ARG A 422 -6.86 13.42 -15.28
C ARG A 422 -6.54 14.46 -14.22
N GLU A 423 -5.40 15.14 -14.34
CA GLU A 423 -5.04 16.26 -13.44
C GLU A 423 -6.05 17.41 -13.52
N ARG A 424 -6.54 17.70 -14.72
CA ARG A 424 -7.47 18.84 -14.95
C ARG A 424 -8.93 18.48 -14.68
N PHE A 425 -9.37 17.28 -15.02
CA PHE A 425 -10.79 16.89 -15.03
C PHE A 425 -11.10 15.71 -14.09
N GLY A 426 -10.10 15.22 -13.34
CA GLY A 426 -10.20 14.09 -12.43
C GLY A 426 -10.03 12.73 -13.12
N ASP A 427 -9.76 11.69 -12.31
CA ASP A 427 -9.42 10.34 -12.78
C ASP A 427 -10.50 9.66 -13.63
N ARG A 428 -11.76 10.13 -13.56
CA ARG A 428 -12.88 9.59 -14.34
C ARG A 428 -13.00 10.15 -15.76
N ALA A 429 -12.20 11.15 -16.09
CA ALA A 429 -12.32 11.82 -17.39
C ALA A 429 -11.84 10.96 -18.57
N VAL A 430 -10.82 10.12 -18.36
CA VAL A 430 -10.23 9.26 -19.39
C VAL A 430 -9.61 7.99 -18.79
N GLY A 431 -9.72 6.86 -19.49
CA GLY A 431 -9.14 5.60 -19.08
C GLY A 431 -9.25 4.49 -20.12
N PRO A 432 -8.76 3.28 -19.83
CA PRO A 432 -8.85 2.14 -20.72
C PRO A 432 -10.31 1.84 -21.12
N ALA A 433 -10.54 1.60 -22.43
CA ALA A 433 -11.88 1.37 -22.96
C ALA A 433 -12.60 0.17 -22.30
N VAL A 434 -11.86 -0.86 -21.88
CA VAL A 434 -12.39 -2.03 -21.17
C VAL A 434 -13.02 -1.67 -19.81
N LEU A 435 -12.68 -0.52 -19.25
CA LEU A 435 -13.25 0.01 -18.02
C LEU A 435 -14.45 0.94 -18.25
N ALA A 436 -14.79 1.24 -19.51
CA ALA A 436 -15.95 2.05 -19.86
C ALA A 436 -17.23 1.22 -19.74
N GLY A 437 -18.25 1.77 -19.10
CA GLY A 437 -19.58 1.16 -18.95
C GLY A 437 -20.68 2.20 -19.10
N ALA A 438 -21.94 1.79 -19.00
CA ALA A 438 -23.11 2.66 -19.14
C ALA A 438 -23.12 3.84 -18.13
N GLY A 439 -22.44 3.68 -16.97
CA GLY A 439 -22.27 4.72 -15.94
C GLY A 439 -20.94 5.49 -16.02
N GLY A 440 -20.19 5.41 -17.14
CA GLY A 440 -18.88 6.02 -17.29
C GLY A 440 -17.71 5.06 -16.96
N LEU A 441 -16.50 5.62 -16.73
CA LEU A 441 -15.33 4.83 -16.42
C LEU A 441 -15.41 4.22 -15.01
N ARG A 442 -15.11 2.93 -14.91
CA ARG A 442 -14.96 2.19 -13.63
C ARG A 442 -13.62 2.54 -12.97
N VAL A 443 -13.55 3.73 -12.41
CA VAL A 443 -12.41 4.18 -11.60
C VAL A 443 -12.84 4.15 -10.16
N LYS A 444 -12.05 3.48 -9.31
CA LYS A 444 -12.27 3.47 -7.87
C LYS A 444 -11.39 4.52 -7.23
N ARG A 445 -11.99 5.40 -6.43
CA ARG A 445 -11.25 6.34 -5.57
C ARG A 445 -10.79 5.62 -4.30
N ARG A 446 -9.71 6.12 -3.71
CA ARG A 446 -9.30 5.71 -2.36
C ARG A 446 -10.45 6.04 -1.41
N GLY A 447 -10.92 5.05 -0.66
CA GLY A 447 -12.11 5.19 0.21
C GLY A 447 -13.43 4.76 -0.44
N ASP A 448 -13.53 4.63 -1.75
CA ASP A 448 -14.66 3.97 -2.39
C ASP A 448 -14.69 2.51 -1.91
N SER A 449 -15.60 2.22 -0.98
CA SER A 449 -15.74 0.86 -0.45
C SER A 449 -16.65 0.04 -1.38
N PRO A 450 -16.17 -1.07 -1.97
CA PRO A 450 -17.06 -1.98 -2.71
C PRO A 450 -18.04 -2.70 -1.79
N TRP A 451 -17.95 -2.48 -0.49
CA TRP A 451 -18.69 -3.13 0.58
C TRP A 451 -19.59 -2.20 1.37
N GLY A 452 -19.72 -0.93 1.00
CA GLY A 452 -20.63 0.03 1.61
C GLY A 452 -21.77 0.41 0.66
N PRO A 453 -22.85 1.05 1.15
CA PRO A 453 -23.77 1.74 0.27
C PRO A 453 -22.95 2.71 -0.62
N ALA A 454 -23.30 2.81 -1.89
CA ALA A 454 -22.69 3.79 -2.79
C ALA A 454 -22.69 5.15 -2.08
N ALA A 455 -21.51 5.82 -2.05
CA ALA A 455 -21.47 7.18 -1.53
C ALA A 455 -22.55 8.01 -2.24
N PRO A 456 -23.27 8.90 -1.53
CA PRO A 456 -24.23 9.78 -2.17
C PRO A 456 -23.53 10.46 -3.36
N VAL A 457 -24.17 10.44 -4.52
CA VAL A 457 -23.67 11.19 -5.67
C VAL A 457 -23.80 12.66 -5.29
N GLU A 458 -22.69 13.29 -4.85
CA GLU A 458 -22.64 14.73 -4.76
C GLU A 458 -22.88 15.27 -6.17
N THR A 459 -24.06 15.79 -6.39
CA THR A 459 -24.35 16.64 -7.55
C THR A 459 -23.39 17.81 -7.46
N ALA A 460 -22.45 17.89 -8.41
CA ALA A 460 -21.49 18.96 -8.53
C ALA A 460 -22.23 20.29 -8.56
N ALA A 461 -22.25 21.01 -7.45
CA ALA A 461 -22.52 22.42 -7.43
C ALA A 461 -21.31 23.08 -8.11
N ALA A 462 -21.56 23.79 -9.22
CA ALA A 462 -20.60 24.59 -9.93
C ALA A 462 -20.04 25.65 -8.97
N GLY A 463 -18.75 25.54 -8.63
CA GLY A 463 -18.00 26.47 -7.81
C GLY A 463 -16.64 26.70 -8.44
N ASP A 464 -16.48 27.89 -8.86
CA ASP A 464 -15.36 28.74 -9.26
C ASP A 464 -13.93 28.17 -9.21
N PRO A 465 -13.16 28.24 -10.32
CA PRO A 465 -11.75 27.85 -10.36
C PRO A 465 -10.84 29.04 -10.06
N GLY A 466 -10.35 29.15 -8.81
CA GLY A 466 -9.39 30.18 -8.41
C GLY A 466 -8.34 29.63 -7.46
N GLU A 467 -7.11 29.55 -7.94
CA GLU A 467 -5.83 29.58 -7.24
C GLU A 467 -5.53 28.55 -6.14
N ALA A 468 -4.80 27.50 -6.49
CA ALA A 468 -3.77 26.92 -5.62
C ALA A 468 -2.80 26.04 -6.46
N SER A 469 -1.77 26.68 -6.96
CA SER A 469 -0.66 26.05 -7.67
C SER A 469 0.56 26.00 -6.76
N GLY A 470 1.19 24.85 -6.64
CA GLY A 470 2.63 24.83 -6.61
C GLY A 470 3.40 24.27 -5.40
N ARG A 471 2.78 23.72 -4.34
CA ARG A 471 3.59 23.21 -3.20
C ARG A 471 3.24 21.80 -2.66
N ALA A 472 2.30 21.12 -3.28
CA ALA A 472 1.76 19.85 -2.73
C ALA A 472 2.50 18.56 -3.17
N LYS A 473 3.55 18.64 -3.97
CA LYS A 473 4.11 17.45 -4.67
C LYS A 473 4.86 16.46 -3.76
N THR A 474 5.54 16.91 -2.71
CA THR A 474 6.46 16.05 -1.95
C THR A 474 5.80 15.25 -0.82
N ALA A 475 4.76 15.79 -0.19
CA ALA A 475 4.13 15.16 0.98
C ALA A 475 3.10 14.08 0.63
N VAL A 476 2.47 14.16 -0.55
CA VAL A 476 1.48 13.17 -1.00
C VAL A 476 2.12 11.81 -1.30
N GLU A 477 3.38 11.81 -1.75
CA GLU A 477 4.11 10.58 -2.09
C GLU A 477 4.45 9.72 -0.87
N SER A 478 4.75 10.32 0.27
CA SER A 478 5.01 9.59 1.53
C SER A 478 3.74 8.95 2.09
N ALA A 479 2.58 9.57 1.86
CA ALA A 479 1.30 9.13 2.38
C ALA A 479 0.74 7.87 1.69
N GLU A 480 0.99 7.71 0.39
CA GLU A 480 0.46 6.59 -0.40
C GLU A 480 1.08 5.22 -0.06
N ARG A 481 2.23 5.19 0.64
CA ARG A 481 2.97 3.94 0.91
C ARG A 481 2.44 3.09 2.06
N VAL A 482 1.77 3.69 3.01
CA VAL A 482 1.46 3.04 4.31
C VAL A 482 0.13 2.32 4.32
N VAL A 483 -0.80 2.68 3.44
CA VAL A 483 -2.17 2.15 3.49
C VAL A 483 -2.37 0.89 2.64
N ASP A 484 -1.42 0.56 1.77
CA ASP A 484 -1.51 -0.62 0.90
C ASP A 484 -0.91 -1.91 1.52
N THR A 485 -0.47 -1.87 2.79
CA THR A 485 -0.09 -3.10 3.49
C THR A 485 -1.17 -3.46 4.50
N PRO A 486 -2.15 -4.30 4.16
CA PRO A 486 -2.97 -4.95 5.18
C PRO A 486 -2.06 -5.93 5.91
N GLY A 487 -1.86 -5.70 7.19
CA GLY A 487 -1.29 -6.70 8.06
C GLY A 487 -2.02 -8.03 7.83
N SER A 488 -1.27 -9.08 7.62
CA SER A 488 -1.80 -10.44 7.56
C SER A 488 -2.59 -10.72 8.83
N CYS A 489 -3.92 -10.55 8.77
CA CYS A 489 -4.81 -11.11 9.79
C CYS A 489 -4.90 -12.60 9.50
N GLU A 490 -4.08 -13.40 10.13
CA GLU A 490 -4.38 -14.81 10.33
C GLU A 490 -5.33 -14.92 11.50
N ASP A 491 -6.53 -15.42 11.22
CA ASP A 491 -7.53 -15.79 12.20
C ASP A 491 -6.97 -16.85 13.13
N GLY A 492 -7.02 -16.59 14.41
CA GLY A 492 -6.91 -17.56 15.48
C GLY A 492 -8.13 -17.36 16.40
N ASP A 493 -9.09 -18.26 16.32
CA ASP A 493 -10.16 -18.49 17.26
C ASP A 493 -9.64 -19.29 18.45
N PRO A 494 -10.29 -19.28 19.62
CA PRO A 494 -11.17 -18.35 20.32
C PRO A 494 -10.50 -17.46 21.37
#